data_24c70a6d250be863c2a84e78a9bb13a7
#
_entry.id   24c70a6d250be863c2a84e78a9bb13a7
#
_cell.length_a   1.000
_cell.length_b   1.000
_cell.length_c   1.000
_cell.angle_alpha   90.00
_cell.angle_beta   90.00
_cell.angle_gamma   90.00
#
_symmetry.space_group_name_H-M   'P 1'
#
loop_
_entity.id
_entity.type
_entity.pdbx_description
1 polymer ?
#
loop_
_entity_poly.entity_id
_entity_poly.type
_entity_poly.pdbx_seq_one_letter_code
_entity_poly.pdbx_strand_id
1 'polypeptide(L)'
;MTEVIGVRFRGGCKEYYFDPHGITVEPNQFVIVETAQGLEYAQCVSGNHEVEDDSVVQPLRPLVRVATEDDDRTYAYNKTREKNAFEVCQKKIAERGLDMKLVRVESNFDGSKIIFFFTSDGRVDFRELVRDLAGVFRARIELRQIGVRDEAKMLGGLGICGRPFCCSQFLDDFVPVSIKMAKTQNLSLNPTKISGTCGRLMCCLKYEQNAYEDAARRCPKQDSFVATPDGLGNVSSVDILREQVLVRLDGQNESPKRYRTCEIQVLRNGKGSRDGIELPTTLPERYQEPPEEPQLTLNFFSSAKPIVPPEQWTAPVAKADAPAAVSYTHLRAHET
;
A
#
# COMPACT_ATOMS: atom_id res chain seq x y z
N MET A 1 -2.49 -29.17 -16.22
CA MET A 1 -2.31 -28.73 -14.81
C MET A 1 -0.89 -29.02 -14.40
N THR A 2 -0.22 -28.06 -13.83
CA THR A 2 1.19 -28.16 -13.40
C THR A 2 1.25 -28.05 -11.88
N GLU A 3 1.98 -28.98 -11.23
CA GLU A 3 2.24 -28.90 -9.79
C GLU A 3 3.24 -27.80 -9.51
N VAL A 4 2.92 -26.93 -8.54
CA VAL A 4 3.75 -25.80 -8.15
C VAL A 4 3.76 -25.62 -6.64
N ILE A 5 4.75 -24.86 -6.16
CA ILE A 5 4.75 -24.24 -4.84
C ILE A 5 4.75 -22.73 -4.99
N GLY A 6 4.02 -22.04 -4.11
CA GLY A 6 4.05 -20.58 -4.05
C GLY A 6 5.06 -20.10 -3.03
N VAL A 7 6.03 -19.31 -3.46
CA VAL A 7 7.05 -18.74 -2.57
C VAL A 7 7.04 -17.21 -2.60
N ARG A 8 7.40 -16.62 -1.48
CA ARG A 8 7.53 -15.17 -1.31
C ARG A 8 8.97 -14.83 -0.94
N PHE A 9 9.55 -13.92 -1.71
CA PHE A 9 10.86 -13.38 -1.40
C PHE A 9 10.78 -12.27 -0.36
N ARG A 10 11.92 -12.00 0.26
CA ARG A 10 12.11 -10.99 1.27
C ARG A 10 11.64 -9.60 0.82
N GLY A 11 10.74 -9.01 1.59
CA GLY A 11 10.22 -7.65 1.32
C GLY A 11 9.30 -7.50 0.12
N GLY A 12 9.00 -8.62 -0.57
CA GLY A 12 7.99 -8.67 -1.64
C GLY A 12 6.63 -9.10 -1.12
N CYS A 13 5.57 -8.64 -1.77
CA CYS A 13 4.19 -9.09 -1.52
C CYS A 13 3.77 -10.15 -2.53
N LYS A 14 4.46 -10.21 -3.66
CA LYS A 14 4.13 -11.08 -4.77
C LYS A 14 4.55 -12.50 -4.47
N GLU A 15 3.65 -13.42 -4.76
CA GLU A 15 3.89 -14.86 -4.76
C GLU A 15 4.41 -15.28 -6.13
N TYR A 16 5.43 -16.13 -6.13
CA TYR A 16 6.03 -16.67 -7.34
C TYR A 16 5.94 -18.18 -7.31
N TYR A 17 5.59 -18.77 -8.45
CA TYR A 17 5.48 -20.21 -8.61
C TYR A 17 6.83 -20.84 -9.01
N PHE A 18 7.15 -21.95 -8.34
CA PHE A 18 8.33 -22.76 -8.61
C PHE A 18 7.94 -24.23 -8.76
N ASP A 19 8.74 -24.97 -9.52
CA ASP A 19 8.59 -26.41 -9.67
C ASP A 19 9.10 -27.10 -8.39
N PRO A 20 8.24 -27.84 -7.67
CA PRO A 20 8.64 -28.55 -6.45
C PRO A 20 9.63 -29.69 -6.69
N HIS A 21 9.77 -30.16 -7.90
CA HIS A 21 10.70 -31.26 -8.28
C HIS A 21 10.49 -32.54 -7.43
N GLY A 22 9.26 -32.84 -7.05
CA GLY A 22 8.90 -33.98 -6.21
C GLY A 22 9.19 -33.80 -4.70
N ILE A 23 9.57 -32.60 -4.28
CA ILE A 23 9.76 -32.25 -2.86
C ILE A 23 8.42 -31.74 -2.30
N THR A 24 7.96 -32.30 -1.20
CA THR A 24 6.79 -31.79 -0.48
C THR A 24 7.19 -30.66 0.46
N VAL A 25 6.51 -29.54 0.37
CA VAL A 25 6.78 -28.34 1.19
C VAL A 25 5.48 -27.90 1.86
N GLU A 26 5.55 -27.62 3.15
CA GLU A 26 4.42 -27.08 3.90
C GLU A 26 4.40 -25.55 3.88
N PRO A 27 3.20 -24.93 4.00
CA PRO A 27 3.11 -23.48 4.15
C PRO A 27 3.91 -22.98 5.36
N ASN A 28 4.57 -21.82 5.19
CA ASN A 28 5.48 -21.18 6.15
C ASN A 28 6.87 -21.83 6.30
N GLN A 29 7.17 -22.92 5.66
CA GLN A 29 8.52 -23.43 5.59
C GLN A 29 9.43 -22.52 4.76
N PHE A 30 10.71 -22.46 5.11
CA PHE A 30 11.71 -21.78 4.31
C PHE A 30 12.35 -22.74 3.32
N VAL A 31 12.64 -22.22 2.14
CA VAL A 31 13.13 -23.00 1.00
C VAL A 31 14.26 -22.27 0.29
N ILE A 32 15.14 -23.05 -0.36
CA ILE A 32 16.14 -22.54 -1.28
C ILE A 32 15.65 -22.78 -2.69
N VAL A 33 15.50 -21.72 -3.46
CA VAL A 33 15.05 -21.77 -4.85
C VAL A 33 16.12 -21.21 -5.78
N GLU A 34 16.13 -21.70 -7.01
CA GLU A 34 17.00 -21.16 -8.04
C GLU A 34 16.30 -20.02 -8.78
N THR A 35 16.98 -18.87 -8.88
CA THR A 35 16.48 -17.71 -9.61
C THR A 35 17.44 -17.30 -10.72
N ALA A 36 17.07 -16.29 -11.53
CA ALA A 36 17.96 -15.71 -12.53
C ALA A 36 19.22 -15.06 -11.89
N GLN A 37 19.18 -14.77 -10.60
CA GLN A 37 20.25 -14.09 -9.87
C GLN A 37 21.07 -15.05 -9.01
N GLY A 38 20.75 -16.34 -9.00
CA GLY A 38 21.37 -17.38 -8.21
C GLY A 38 20.42 -18.01 -7.20
N LEU A 39 20.98 -18.67 -6.21
CA LEU A 39 20.21 -19.27 -5.12
C LEU A 39 19.65 -18.17 -4.21
N GLU A 40 18.39 -18.32 -3.85
CA GLU A 40 17.66 -17.38 -3.00
C GLU A 40 16.95 -18.13 -1.88
N TYR A 41 16.93 -17.50 -0.69
CA TYR A 41 16.20 -17.98 0.47
C TYR A 41 14.83 -17.35 0.49
N ALA A 42 13.76 -18.16 0.41
CA ALA A 42 12.40 -17.69 0.31
C ALA A 42 11.47 -18.42 1.27
N GLN A 43 10.32 -17.84 1.60
CA GLN A 43 9.30 -18.46 2.42
C GLN A 43 8.22 -19.07 1.53
N CYS A 44 7.87 -20.34 1.74
CA CYS A 44 6.73 -20.98 1.13
C CYS A 44 5.44 -20.36 1.70
N VAL A 45 4.58 -19.88 0.82
CA VAL A 45 3.25 -19.34 1.18
C VAL A 45 2.18 -20.38 0.94
N SER A 46 2.23 -20.98 -0.25
CA SER A 46 1.30 -22.02 -0.68
C SER A 46 2.11 -23.31 -0.93
N GLY A 47 1.82 -24.36 -0.15
CA GLY A 47 2.45 -25.66 -0.34
C GLY A 47 2.17 -26.24 -1.73
N ASN A 48 2.53 -27.51 -1.95
CA ASN A 48 2.30 -28.18 -3.23
C ASN A 48 0.81 -28.12 -3.62
N HIS A 49 0.52 -27.58 -4.78
CA HIS A 49 -0.83 -27.51 -5.36
C HIS A 49 -0.77 -27.46 -6.89
N GLU A 50 -1.85 -27.85 -7.52
CA GLU A 50 -1.99 -27.81 -8.97
C GLU A 50 -2.59 -26.47 -9.42
N VAL A 51 -2.00 -25.87 -10.46
CA VAL A 51 -2.51 -24.67 -11.13
C VAL A 51 -2.70 -24.93 -12.62
N GLU A 52 -3.55 -24.12 -13.25
CA GLU A 52 -3.74 -24.15 -14.70
C GLU A 52 -2.46 -23.67 -15.41
N ASP A 53 -2.11 -24.37 -16.51
CA ASP A 53 -0.88 -24.08 -17.26
C ASP A 53 -0.82 -22.65 -17.78
N ASP A 54 -1.98 -22.02 -18.05
CA ASP A 54 -2.10 -20.62 -18.50
C ASP A 54 -1.76 -19.60 -17.37
N SER A 55 -1.80 -20.03 -16.13
CA SER A 55 -1.49 -19.19 -14.97
C SER A 55 0.00 -19.14 -14.64
N VAL A 56 0.80 -19.98 -15.31
CA VAL A 56 2.21 -20.20 -15.00
C VAL A 56 3.10 -19.68 -16.11
N VAL A 57 4.09 -18.87 -15.76
CA VAL A 57 5.10 -18.38 -16.70
C VAL A 57 6.18 -19.45 -16.89
N GLN A 58 6.20 -20.08 -18.04
CA GLN A 58 7.20 -21.11 -18.41
C GLN A 58 8.51 -20.47 -18.92
N PRO A 59 9.70 -21.06 -18.69
CA PRO A 59 9.93 -22.27 -17.90
C PRO A 59 9.92 -21.99 -16.41
N LEU A 60 9.26 -22.87 -15.63
CA LEU A 60 9.33 -22.83 -14.17
C LEU A 60 10.76 -23.09 -13.70
N ARG A 61 11.16 -22.36 -12.67
CA ARG A 61 12.45 -22.59 -12.01
C ARG A 61 12.30 -23.61 -10.89
N PRO A 62 13.34 -24.43 -10.65
CA PRO A 62 13.24 -25.49 -9.68
C PRO A 62 13.37 -25.00 -8.24
N LEU A 63 12.65 -25.69 -7.35
CA LEU A 63 12.98 -25.76 -5.95
C LEU A 63 14.24 -26.61 -5.78
N VAL A 64 15.26 -26.09 -5.09
CA VAL A 64 16.49 -26.85 -4.84
C VAL A 64 16.33 -27.78 -3.65
N ARG A 65 15.85 -27.24 -2.52
CA ARG A 65 15.59 -27.98 -1.28
C ARG A 65 14.86 -27.15 -0.23
N VAL A 66 14.34 -27.81 0.78
CA VAL A 66 13.88 -27.14 2.01
C VAL A 66 15.10 -26.60 2.76
N ALA A 67 14.96 -25.43 3.38
CA ALA A 67 16.03 -24.80 4.14
C ALA A 67 16.39 -25.61 5.40
N THR A 68 17.68 -25.64 5.71
CA THR A 68 18.22 -26.28 6.91
C THR A 68 18.59 -25.22 7.96
N GLU A 69 18.88 -25.63 9.20
CA GLU A 69 19.36 -24.71 10.24
C GLU A 69 20.64 -23.95 9.84
N ASP A 70 21.50 -24.56 9.03
CA ASP A 70 22.71 -23.89 8.53
C ASP A 70 22.38 -22.81 7.50
N ASP A 71 21.31 -23.00 6.73
CA ASP A 71 20.80 -21.96 5.82
C ASP A 71 20.22 -20.78 6.61
N ASP A 72 19.50 -21.06 7.69
CA ASP A 72 18.97 -20.02 8.58
C ASP A 72 20.11 -19.21 9.22
N ARG A 73 21.19 -19.88 9.65
CA ARG A 73 22.41 -19.22 10.15
C ARG A 73 23.08 -18.38 9.08
N THR A 74 23.21 -18.91 7.86
CA THR A 74 23.77 -18.18 6.71
C THR A 74 22.93 -16.95 6.38
N TYR A 75 21.62 -17.10 6.39
CA TYR A 75 20.69 -15.99 6.19
C TYR A 75 20.83 -14.90 7.28
N ALA A 76 20.90 -15.30 8.54
CA ALA A 76 21.10 -14.37 9.66
C ALA A 76 22.46 -13.64 9.57
N TYR A 77 23.53 -14.37 9.19
CA TYR A 77 24.83 -13.79 8.94
C TYR A 77 24.79 -12.77 7.80
N ASN A 78 24.17 -13.11 6.67
CA ASN A 78 24.00 -12.19 5.55
C ASN A 78 23.24 -10.93 5.96
N LYS A 79 22.21 -11.03 6.81
CA LYS A 79 21.51 -9.86 7.36
C LYS A 79 22.44 -8.93 8.17
N THR A 80 23.32 -9.50 8.96
CA THR A 80 24.28 -8.72 9.74
C THR A 80 25.31 -8.07 8.81
N ARG A 81 25.75 -8.80 7.78
CA ARG A 81 26.67 -8.30 6.74
C ARG A 81 26.04 -7.15 5.94
N GLU A 82 24.73 -7.22 5.60
CA GLU A 82 24.00 -6.15 4.92
C GLU A 82 23.97 -4.86 5.74
N LYS A 83 23.74 -4.95 7.06
CA LYS A 83 23.77 -3.78 7.96
C LYS A 83 25.15 -3.13 8.01
N ASN A 84 26.20 -3.94 8.16
CA ASN A 84 27.58 -3.45 8.13
C ASN A 84 27.91 -2.82 6.77
N ALA A 85 27.49 -3.45 5.67
CA ALA A 85 27.70 -2.93 4.33
C ALA A 85 26.98 -1.59 4.11
N PHE A 86 25.80 -1.43 4.69
CA PHE A 86 25.06 -0.17 4.66
C PHE A 86 25.84 0.96 5.36
N GLU A 87 26.34 0.71 6.59
CA GLU A 87 27.09 1.71 7.35
C GLU A 87 28.40 2.10 6.67
N VAL A 88 29.16 1.09 6.17
CA VAL A 88 30.41 1.34 5.44
C VAL A 88 30.16 2.13 4.17
N CYS A 89 29.15 1.77 3.39
CA CYS A 89 28.81 2.48 2.15
C CYS A 89 28.39 3.92 2.45
N GLN A 90 27.58 4.15 3.48
CA GLN A 90 27.14 5.48 3.87
C GLN A 90 28.32 6.38 4.26
N LYS A 91 29.30 5.87 5.01
CA LYS A 91 30.54 6.58 5.33
C LYS A 91 31.33 6.94 4.07
N LYS A 92 31.47 5.98 3.14
CA LYS A 92 32.19 6.20 1.87
C LYS A 92 31.51 7.22 0.95
N ILE A 93 30.17 7.22 0.90
CA ILE A 93 29.39 8.24 0.18
C ILE A 93 29.69 9.63 0.76
N ALA A 94 29.68 9.77 2.09
CA ALA A 94 29.98 11.04 2.77
C ALA A 94 31.42 11.48 2.56
N GLU A 95 32.42 10.58 2.69
CA GLU A 95 33.83 10.86 2.47
C GLU A 95 34.11 11.37 1.04
N ARG A 96 33.38 10.86 0.06
CA ARG A 96 33.53 11.23 -1.35
C ARG A 96 32.62 12.39 -1.80
N GLY A 97 31.72 12.87 -0.93
CA GLY A 97 30.79 13.93 -1.23
C GLY A 97 29.84 13.60 -2.40
N LEU A 98 29.43 12.33 -2.54
CA LEU A 98 28.54 11.92 -3.64
C LEU A 98 27.10 12.34 -3.35
N ASP A 99 26.45 12.96 -4.35
CA ASP A 99 25.03 13.35 -4.26
C ASP A 99 24.12 12.16 -4.55
N MET A 100 24.08 11.24 -3.60
CA MET A 100 23.26 10.04 -3.62
C MET A 100 22.83 9.62 -2.21
N LYS A 101 21.62 9.10 -2.10
CA LYS A 101 21.09 8.57 -0.84
C LYS A 101 21.00 7.06 -0.91
N LEU A 102 21.72 6.37 -0.07
CA LEU A 102 21.62 4.92 0.09
C LEU A 102 20.32 4.56 0.77
N VAL A 103 19.54 3.65 0.16
CA VAL A 103 18.23 3.23 0.65
C VAL A 103 18.29 1.85 1.32
N ARG A 104 18.93 0.88 0.65
CA ARG A 104 19.00 -0.50 1.13
C ARG A 104 20.19 -1.23 0.55
N VAL A 105 20.66 -2.25 1.26
CA VAL A 105 21.69 -3.18 0.80
C VAL A 105 21.14 -4.60 0.91
N GLU A 106 21.35 -5.38 -0.13
CA GLU A 106 20.94 -6.79 -0.18
C GLU A 106 22.13 -7.65 -0.65
N SER A 107 22.31 -8.79 0.00
CA SER A 107 23.31 -9.79 -0.37
C SER A 107 22.60 -11.01 -0.94
N ASN A 108 23.14 -11.60 -1.99
CA ASN A 108 22.71 -12.92 -2.43
C ASN A 108 22.94 -13.94 -1.32
N PHE A 109 22.21 -15.06 -1.39
CA PHE A 109 22.28 -16.10 -0.36
C PHE A 109 23.70 -16.67 -0.20
N ASP A 110 24.42 -16.88 -1.29
CA ASP A 110 25.80 -17.35 -1.32
C ASP A 110 26.86 -16.29 -0.93
N GLY A 111 26.44 -15.04 -0.73
CA GLY A 111 27.31 -13.93 -0.38
C GLY A 111 28.26 -13.45 -1.48
N SER A 112 28.17 -14.00 -2.69
CA SER A 112 29.04 -13.67 -3.82
C SER A 112 28.82 -12.27 -4.37
N LYS A 113 27.60 -11.73 -4.21
CA LYS A 113 27.14 -10.46 -4.76
C LYS A 113 26.46 -9.62 -3.68
N ILE A 114 26.74 -8.31 -3.68
CA ILE A 114 26.06 -7.33 -2.83
C ILE A 114 25.49 -6.23 -3.71
N ILE A 115 24.20 -5.97 -3.57
CA ILE A 115 23.46 -4.96 -4.32
C ILE A 115 23.15 -3.78 -3.41
N PHE A 116 23.53 -2.59 -3.84
CA PHE A 116 23.28 -1.35 -3.12
C PHE A 116 22.21 -0.55 -3.88
N PHE A 117 21.07 -0.37 -3.26
CA PHE A 117 19.97 0.43 -3.82
C PHE A 117 20.07 1.87 -3.36
N PHE A 118 20.06 2.80 -4.30
CA PHE A 118 20.19 4.22 -4.00
C PHE A 118 19.28 5.09 -4.84
N THR A 119 19.00 6.30 -4.36
CA THR A 119 18.33 7.35 -5.10
C THR A 119 19.28 8.53 -5.32
N SER A 120 19.13 9.21 -6.46
CA SER A 120 19.85 10.43 -6.79
C SER A 120 19.04 11.22 -7.82
N ASP A 121 19.08 12.54 -7.75
CA ASP A 121 18.41 13.44 -8.70
C ASP A 121 19.15 13.52 -10.04
N GLY A 122 20.44 13.20 -10.04
CA GLY A 122 21.32 13.29 -11.20
C GLY A 122 22.09 12.03 -11.50
N ARG A 123 22.99 12.14 -12.45
CA ARG A 123 23.95 11.08 -12.77
C ARG A 123 25.14 11.15 -11.82
N VAL A 124 25.37 10.08 -11.08
CA VAL A 124 26.47 9.95 -10.10
C VAL A 124 27.61 9.13 -10.71
N ASP A 125 28.86 9.60 -10.57
CA ASP A 125 30.04 8.75 -10.86
C ASP A 125 30.44 7.98 -9.61
N PHE A 126 30.12 6.70 -9.60
CA PHE A 126 30.36 5.79 -8.49
C PHE A 126 31.52 4.81 -8.71
N ARG A 127 32.37 5.01 -9.74
CA ARG A 127 33.46 4.06 -10.10
C ARG A 127 34.41 3.82 -8.94
N GLU A 128 34.81 4.86 -8.25
CA GLU A 128 35.70 4.76 -7.10
C GLU A 128 35.02 4.17 -5.88
N LEU A 129 33.73 4.50 -5.65
CA LEU A 129 32.94 3.90 -4.59
C LEU A 129 32.84 2.38 -4.77
N VAL A 130 32.57 1.91 -5.99
CA VAL A 130 32.54 0.46 -6.31
C VAL A 130 33.89 -0.20 -6.00
N ARG A 131 35.00 0.45 -6.38
CA ARG A 131 36.35 -0.09 -6.12
C ARG A 131 36.64 -0.23 -4.63
N ASP A 132 36.29 0.78 -3.85
CA ASP A 132 36.46 0.76 -2.40
C ASP A 132 35.62 -0.33 -1.74
N LEU A 133 34.33 -0.42 -2.10
CA LEU A 133 33.39 -1.43 -1.56
C LEU A 133 33.86 -2.85 -1.94
N ALA A 134 34.29 -3.05 -3.19
CA ALA A 134 34.83 -4.35 -3.62
C ALA A 134 36.08 -4.76 -2.85
N GLY A 135 36.96 -3.80 -2.53
CA GLY A 135 38.14 -4.03 -1.69
C GLY A 135 37.78 -4.44 -0.26
N VAL A 136 36.75 -3.84 0.32
CA VAL A 136 36.28 -4.14 1.69
C VAL A 136 35.56 -5.47 1.78
N PHE A 137 34.60 -5.72 0.88
CA PHE A 137 33.68 -6.87 1.01
C PHE A 137 34.13 -8.12 0.25
N ARG A 138 35.09 -7.99 -0.64
CA ARG A 138 35.63 -9.07 -1.51
C ARG A 138 34.50 -9.83 -2.23
N ALA A 139 33.46 -9.10 -2.65
CA ALA A 139 32.27 -9.59 -3.35
C ALA A 139 32.02 -8.74 -4.58
N ARG A 140 31.22 -9.24 -5.50
CA ARG A 140 30.75 -8.46 -6.65
C ARG A 140 29.80 -7.36 -6.18
N ILE A 141 30.16 -6.11 -6.40
CA ILE A 141 29.35 -4.95 -6.03
C ILE A 141 28.50 -4.51 -7.21
N GLU A 142 27.22 -4.36 -6.96
CA GLU A 142 26.26 -3.79 -7.93
C GLU A 142 25.57 -2.60 -7.29
N LEU A 143 25.62 -1.46 -7.94
CA LEU A 143 24.90 -0.23 -7.56
C LEU A 143 23.67 -0.10 -8.46
N ARG A 144 22.48 -0.04 -7.86
CA ARG A 144 21.20 0.07 -8.55
C ARG A 144 20.48 1.34 -8.16
N GLN A 145 20.34 2.25 -9.10
CA GLN A 145 19.50 3.42 -8.90
C GLN A 145 18.03 3.02 -8.95
N ILE A 146 17.25 3.48 -7.97
CA ILE A 146 15.81 3.22 -7.86
C ILE A 146 15.02 4.52 -7.91
N GLY A 147 13.75 4.40 -8.29
CA GLY A 147 12.83 5.52 -8.31
C GLY A 147 12.26 5.84 -6.92
N VAL A 148 11.74 7.05 -6.72
CA VAL A 148 11.17 7.52 -5.45
C VAL A 148 10.01 6.65 -4.92
N ARG A 149 9.28 5.97 -5.81
CA ARG A 149 8.21 5.04 -5.40
C ARG A 149 8.79 3.72 -4.90
N ASP A 150 9.84 3.23 -5.54
CA ASP A 150 10.54 2.01 -5.11
C ASP A 150 11.26 2.24 -3.78
N GLU A 151 11.82 3.45 -3.58
CA GLU A 151 12.33 3.89 -2.28
C GLU A 151 11.24 3.80 -1.22
N ALA A 152 10.08 4.42 -1.47
CA ALA A 152 8.95 4.36 -0.53
C ALA A 152 8.46 2.92 -0.27
N LYS A 153 8.43 2.06 -1.31
CA LYS A 153 8.10 0.64 -1.19
C LYS A 153 9.09 -0.11 -0.28
N MET A 154 10.39 0.13 -0.45
CA MET A 154 11.45 -0.54 0.32
C MET A 154 11.52 -0.08 1.77
N LEU A 155 11.31 1.21 2.02
CA LEU A 155 11.32 1.78 3.37
C LEU A 155 10.03 1.43 4.14
N GLY A 156 8.92 1.28 3.42
CA GLY A 156 7.61 1.08 4.02
C GLY A 156 7.08 2.35 4.70
N GLY A 157 5.96 2.23 5.38
CA GLY A 157 5.34 3.31 6.13
C GLY A 157 3.82 3.32 6.00
N LEU A 158 3.18 4.36 6.56
CA LEU A 158 1.74 4.54 6.54
C LEU A 158 1.34 5.62 5.52
N GLY A 159 0.29 5.34 4.76
CA GLY A 159 -0.33 6.31 3.88
C GLY A 159 -1.19 7.32 4.65
N ILE A 160 -1.70 8.33 3.94
CA ILE A 160 -2.65 9.31 4.51
C ILE A 160 -3.96 8.66 5.02
N CYS A 161 -4.26 7.45 4.58
CA CYS A 161 -5.40 6.64 5.01
C CYS A 161 -5.13 5.86 6.32
N GLY A 162 -3.92 5.97 6.92
CA GLY A 162 -3.51 5.25 8.12
C GLY A 162 -3.18 3.77 7.90
N ARG A 163 -3.24 3.27 6.66
CA ARG A 163 -2.86 1.90 6.30
C ARG A 163 -1.42 1.86 5.76
N PRO A 164 -0.73 0.72 5.86
CA PRO A 164 0.57 0.54 5.20
C PRO A 164 0.49 0.86 3.70
N PHE A 165 1.60 1.29 3.10
CA PHE A 165 1.64 1.65 1.69
C PHE A 165 1.14 0.52 0.81
N CYS A 166 0.21 0.82 -0.12
CA CYS A 166 -0.32 -0.14 -1.09
C CYS A 166 0.81 -0.83 -1.87
N CYS A 167 1.85 -0.05 -2.26
CA CYS A 167 3.00 -0.56 -3.00
C CYS A 167 3.88 -1.52 -2.19
N SER A 168 3.85 -1.47 -0.86
CA SER A 168 4.59 -2.41 -0.02
C SER A 168 3.77 -3.63 0.41
N GLN A 169 2.45 -3.62 0.15
CA GLN A 169 1.54 -4.67 0.62
C GLN A 169 1.04 -5.58 -0.51
N PHE A 170 0.37 -5.03 -1.52
CA PHE A 170 -0.33 -5.83 -2.51
C PHE A 170 -0.25 -5.28 -3.96
N LEU A 171 0.23 -4.05 -4.14
CA LEU A 171 0.23 -3.40 -5.44
C LEU A 171 1.65 -3.37 -6.01
N ASP A 172 2.04 -4.43 -6.69
CA ASP A 172 3.37 -4.57 -7.29
C ASP A 172 3.48 -3.90 -8.66
N ASP A 173 2.41 -3.98 -9.46
CA ASP A 173 2.40 -3.45 -10.81
C ASP A 173 1.97 -1.98 -10.84
N PHE A 174 2.85 -1.12 -11.38
CA PHE A 174 2.58 0.31 -11.46
C PHE A 174 2.06 0.71 -12.83
N VAL A 175 0.78 1.00 -12.87
CA VAL A 175 0.12 1.57 -14.05
C VAL A 175 0.12 3.11 -13.92
N PRO A 176 0.27 3.86 -15.02
CA PRO A 176 0.20 5.31 -15.00
C PRO A 176 -1.11 5.82 -14.38
N VAL A 177 -0.99 6.80 -13.49
CA VAL A 177 -2.12 7.44 -12.79
C VAL A 177 -2.33 8.83 -13.37
N SER A 178 -3.58 9.22 -13.62
CA SER A 178 -3.94 10.52 -14.14
C SER A 178 -4.78 11.33 -13.15
N ILE A 179 -4.73 12.67 -13.28
CA ILE A 179 -5.57 13.59 -12.49
C ILE A 179 -7.06 13.37 -12.77
N LYS A 180 -7.41 12.85 -13.96
CA LYS A 180 -8.79 12.50 -14.31
C LYS A 180 -9.38 11.48 -13.33
N MET A 181 -8.59 10.51 -12.87
CA MET A 181 -9.02 9.52 -11.88
C MET A 181 -9.39 10.18 -10.55
N ALA A 182 -8.60 11.13 -10.07
CA ALA A 182 -8.91 11.89 -8.86
C ALA A 182 -10.22 12.69 -9.00
N LYS A 183 -10.50 13.25 -10.19
CA LYS A 183 -11.77 13.93 -10.48
C LYS A 183 -12.95 12.96 -10.46
N THR A 184 -12.81 11.79 -11.07
CA THR A 184 -13.87 10.75 -11.07
C THR A 184 -14.22 10.31 -9.65
N GLN A 185 -13.20 10.26 -8.78
CA GLN A 185 -13.34 9.87 -7.37
C GLN A 185 -13.76 11.04 -6.45
N ASN A 186 -14.14 12.19 -7.01
CA ASN A 186 -14.53 13.40 -6.26
C ASN A 186 -13.50 13.88 -5.24
N LEU A 187 -12.20 13.60 -5.48
CA LEU A 187 -11.14 14.06 -4.60
C LEU A 187 -10.74 15.51 -4.92
N SER A 188 -10.42 16.25 -3.88
CA SER A 188 -9.83 17.58 -4.04
C SER A 188 -8.54 17.49 -4.85
N LEU A 189 -8.38 18.37 -5.83
CA LEU A 189 -7.16 18.42 -6.68
C LEU A 189 -5.95 19.05 -5.97
N ASN A 190 -6.04 19.27 -4.66
CA ASN A 190 -4.90 19.74 -3.89
C ASN A 190 -3.80 18.66 -3.92
N PRO A 191 -2.58 19.00 -4.35
CA PRO A 191 -1.45 18.07 -4.41
C PRO A 191 -1.21 17.29 -3.10
N THR A 192 -1.42 17.92 -1.95
CA THR A 192 -1.26 17.28 -0.64
C THR A 192 -2.28 16.17 -0.37
N LYS A 193 -3.41 16.18 -1.08
CA LYS A 193 -4.49 15.19 -0.92
C LYS A 193 -4.45 14.06 -1.94
N ILE A 194 -3.84 14.30 -3.11
CA ILE A 194 -3.78 13.32 -4.20
C ILE A 194 -2.38 12.73 -4.43
N SER A 195 -1.36 13.29 -3.76
CA SER A 195 0.00 12.73 -3.82
C SER A 195 0.29 11.80 -2.65
N GLY A 196 0.98 10.72 -2.93
CA GLY A 196 1.51 9.83 -1.90
C GLY A 196 2.81 10.37 -1.29
N THR A 197 3.32 9.69 -0.28
CA THR A 197 4.59 10.03 0.41
C THR A 197 5.78 10.06 -0.57
N CYS A 198 5.72 9.30 -1.66
CA CYS A 198 6.72 9.31 -2.73
C CYS A 198 6.64 10.56 -3.64
N GLY A 199 5.78 11.55 -3.36
CA GLY A 199 5.60 12.77 -4.17
C GLY A 199 4.87 12.57 -5.49
N ARG A 200 4.54 11.33 -5.88
CA ARG A 200 3.75 11.00 -7.08
C ARG A 200 2.29 10.81 -6.74
N LEU A 201 1.40 10.85 -7.74
CA LEU A 201 -0.01 10.56 -7.54
C LEU A 201 -0.20 9.18 -6.87
N MET A 202 -1.15 9.10 -5.94
CA MET A 202 -1.43 7.89 -5.17
C MET A 202 -1.79 6.72 -6.09
N CYS A 203 -1.18 5.56 -5.87
CA CYS A 203 -1.41 4.36 -6.67
C CYS A 203 -2.82 3.77 -6.45
N CYS A 204 -3.43 3.97 -5.28
CA CYS A 204 -4.82 3.55 -5.01
C CYS A 204 -5.84 4.23 -5.93
N LEU A 205 -5.56 5.43 -6.46
CA LEU A 205 -6.43 6.08 -7.45
C LEU A 205 -6.68 5.19 -8.67
N LYS A 206 -5.64 4.51 -9.16
CA LYS A 206 -5.80 3.57 -10.29
C LYS A 206 -6.44 2.26 -9.85
N TYR A 207 -6.04 1.76 -8.69
CA TYR A 207 -6.57 0.52 -8.14
C TYR A 207 -8.10 0.55 -7.95
N GLU A 208 -8.60 1.68 -7.44
CA GLU A 208 -10.03 1.87 -7.14
C GLU A 208 -10.83 2.41 -8.34
N GLN A 209 -10.18 2.81 -9.45
CA GLN A 209 -10.82 3.53 -10.55
C GLN A 209 -12.04 2.81 -11.12
N ASN A 210 -11.95 1.52 -11.36
CA ASN A 210 -13.04 0.75 -11.97
C ASN A 210 -14.27 0.72 -11.06
N ALA A 211 -14.08 0.53 -9.75
CA ALA A 211 -15.17 0.56 -8.78
C ALA A 211 -15.88 1.92 -8.72
N TYR A 212 -15.08 3.02 -8.77
CA TYR A 212 -15.67 4.37 -8.83
C TYR A 212 -16.38 4.67 -10.15
N GLU A 213 -15.86 4.19 -11.28
CA GLU A 213 -16.52 4.35 -12.57
C GLU A 213 -17.87 3.61 -12.61
N ASP A 214 -17.94 2.41 -12.08
CA ASP A 214 -19.18 1.64 -12.00
C ASP A 214 -20.19 2.29 -11.05
N ALA A 215 -19.75 2.74 -9.89
CA ALA A 215 -20.61 3.49 -8.96
C ALA A 215 -21.09 4.83 -9.55
N ALA A 216 -20.21 5.54 -10.26
CA ALA A 216 -20.55 6.80 -10.91
C ALA A 216 -21.58 6.64 -12.04
N ARG A 217 -21.64 5.47 -12.71
CA ARG A 217 -22.67 5.18 -13.72
C ARG A 217 -24.06 5.04 -13.10
N ARG A 218 -24.13 4.57 -11.85
CA ARG A 218 -25.40 4.43 -11.12
C ARG A 218 -25.88 5.71 -10.48
N CYS A 219 -24.99 6.68 -10.25
CA CYS A 219 -25.31 7.96 -9.64
C CYS A 219 -25.59 9.04 -10.67
N PRO A 220 -26.52 9.99 -10.40
CA PRO A 220 -26.74 11.17 -11.23
C PRO A 220 -25.52 12.10 -11.16
N LYS A 221 -25.31 12.90 -12.19
CA LYS A 221 -24.30 13.95 -12.16
C LYS A 221 -24.74 15.11 -11.26
N GLN A 222 -23.78 15.88 -10.78
CA GLN A 222 -24.06 17.14 -10.10
C GLN A 222 -24.88 18.08 -11.01
N ASP A 223 -25.75 18.89 -10.43
CA ASP A 223 -26.68 19.78 -11.12
C ASP A 223 -27.77 19.08 -11.99
N SER A 224 -27.89 17.75 -11.85
CA SER A 224 -28.98 17.01 -12.47
C SER A 224 -30.33 17.41 -11.88
N PHE A 225 -31.38 17.46 -12.73
CA PHE A 225 -32.76 17.69 -12.30
C PHE A 225 -33.40 16.33 -12.00
N VAL A 226 -33.95 16.19 -10.81
CA VAL A 226 -34.46 14.91 -10.30
C VAL A 226 -35.80 15.06 -9.61
N ALA A 227 -36.62 14.02 -9.69
CA ALA A 227 -37.82 13.85 -8.87
C ALA A 227 -37.43 13.01 -7.63
N THR A 228 -37.87 13.47 -6.47
CA THR A 228 -37.66 12.81 -5.17
C THR A 228 -39.02 12.54 -4.52
N PRO A 229 -39.13 11.70 -3.49
CA PRO A 229 -40.38 11.50 -2.75
C PRO A 229 -41.01 12.79 -2.18
N ASP A 230 -40.17 13.79 -1.89
CA ASP A 230 -40.62 15.06 -1.30
C ASP A 230 -40.83 16.17 -2.34
N GLY A 231 -40.60 15.91 -3.64
CA GLY A 231 -40.79 16.88 -4.72
C GLY A 231 -39.63 16.92 -5.73
N LEU A 232 -39.68 17.93 -6.59
CA LEU A 232 -38.70 18.14 -7.64
C LEU A 232 -37.54 19.00 -7.12
N GLY A 233 -36.32 18.74 -7.62
CA GLY A 233 -35.16 19.53 -7.22
C GLY A 233 -33.90 19.26 -8.05
N ASN A 234 -32.84 20.00 -7.74
CA ASN A 234 -31.52 19.81 -8.37
C ASN A 234 -30.54 19.16 -7.41
N VAL A 235 -29.73 18.25 -7.96
CA VAL A 235 -28.66 17.60 -7.22
C VAL A 235 -27.57 18.62 -6.88
N SER A 236 -27.33 18.86 -5.61
CA SER A 236 -26.29 19.76 -5.10
C SER A 236 -24.92 19.06 -4.99
N SER A 237 -24.91 17.85 -4.45
CA SER A 237 -23.69 17.02 -4.38
C SER A 237 -24.04 15.53 -4.43
N VAL A 238 -23.05 14.72 -4.79
CA VAL A 238 -23.19 13.27 -4.93
C VAL A 238 -22.10 12.58 -4.11
N ASP A 239 -22.49 11.67 -3.23
CA ASP A 239 -21.61 10.74 -2.54
C ASP A 239 -21.68 9.40 -3.30
N ILE A 240 -20.68 9.18 -4.15
CA ILE A 240 -20.64 8.05 -5.07
C ILE A 240 -20.55 6.72 -4.30
N LEU A 241 -19.76 6.66 -3.23
CA LEU A 241 -19.53 5.43 -2.48
C LEU A 241 -20.73 4.98 -1.66
N ARG A 242 -21.49 5.95 -1.13
CA ARG A 242 -22.71 5.67 -0.37
C ARG A 242 -23.95 5.59 -1.24
N GLU A 243 -23.80 5.88 -2.54
CA GLU A 243 -24.92 6.01 -3.49
C GLU A 243 -26.00 6.95 -2.96
N GLN A 244 -25.57 8.11 -2.40
CA GLN A 244 -26.43 9.11 -1.82
C GLN A 244 -26.25 10.45 -2.54
N VAL A 245 -27.34 11.18 -2.64
CA VAL A 245 -27.36 12.51 -3.25
C VAL A 245 -27.97 13.52 -2.30
N LEU A 246 -27.41 14.73 -2.31
CA LEU A 246 -28.01 15.89 -1.67
C LEU A 246 -28.80 16.65 -2.74
N VAL A 247 -30.13 16.79 -2.55
CA VAL A 247 -31.00 17.47 -3.47
C VAL A 247 -31.55 18.73 -2.83
N ARG A 248 -31.48 19.86 -3.56
CA ARG A 248 -32.12 21.09 -3.20
C ARG A 248 -33.50 21.10 -3.87
N LEU A 249 -34.57 21.02 -3.08
CA LEU A 249 -35.94 21.02 -3.55
C LEU A 249 -36.35 22.40 -4.04
N ASP A 250 -37.24 22.45 -5.04
CA ASP A 250 -37.82 23.66 -5.55
C ASP A 250 -38.90 24.17 -4.60
N GLY A 251 -38.93 25.48 -4.35
CA GLY A 251 -39.92 26.11 -3.50
C GLY A 251 -39.68 26.03 -1.99
N GLN A 252 -38.64 25.34 -1.55
CA GLN A 252 -38.22 25.31 -0.15
C GLN A 252 -36.86 26.01 0.00
N ASN A 253 -36.81 27.06 0.83
CA ASN A 253 -35.56 27.71 1.22
C ASN A 253 -34.78 26.89 2.28
N GLU A 254 -35.11 25.61 2.41
CA GLU A 254 -34.53 24.72 3.38
C GLU A 254 -33.16 24.19 2.92
N SER A 255 -32.41 23.64 3.86
CA SER A 255 -31.16 22.97 3.59
C SER A 255 -31.33 21.77 2.64
N PRO A 256 -30.34 21.44 1.79
CA PRO A 256 -30.44 20.30 0.90
C PRO A 256 -30.74 19.01 1.66
N LYS A 257 -31.71 18.22 1.19
CA LYS A 257 -32.08 16.94 1.78
C LYS A 257 -31.30 15.79 1.14
N ARG A 258 -31.06 14.74 1.91
CA ARG A 258 -30.32 13.55 1.49
C ARG A 258 -31.27 12.44 1.05
N TYR A 259 -31.01 11.86 -0.11
CA TYR A 259 -31.77 10.74 -0.68
C TYR A 259 -30.78 9.66 -1.16
N ARG A 260 -31.21 8.40 -1.18
CA ARG A 260 -30.49 7.32 -1.85
C ARG A 260 -30.70 7.41 -3.36
N THR A 261 -29.76 6.92 -4.15
CA THR A 261 -29.90 6.94 -5.63
C THR A 261 -31.12 6.15 -6.11
N CYS A 262 -31.55 5.12 -5.39
CA CYS A 262 -32.75 4.34 -5.70
C CYS A 262 -34.06 5.07 -5.39
N GLU A 263 -34.04 6.13 -4.57
CA GLU A 263 -35.24 6.94 -4.22
C GLU A 263 -35.48 8.09 -5.19
N ILE A 264 -34.66 8.27 -6.18
CA ILE A 264 -34.75 9.39 -7.09
C ILE A 264 -34.93 8.93 -8.53
N GLN A 265 -35.71 9.69 -9.28
CA GLN A 265 -35.83 9.54 -10.73
C GLN A 265 -35.10 10.69 -11.41
N VAL A 266 -34.11 10.37 -12.23
CA VAL A 266 -33.35 11.38 -12.99
C VAL A 266 -34.18 11.82 -14.19
N LEU A 267 -34.61 13.07 -14.19
CA LEU A 267 -35.35 13.67 -15.29
C LEU A 267 -34.43 14.28 -16.34
N ARG A 268 -33.31 14.85 -15.88
CA ARG A 268 -32.24 15.36 -16.74
C ARG A 268 -30.87 15.20 -16.07
N ASN A 269 -29.92 14.72 -16.81
CA ASN A 269 -28.58 14.49 -16.29
C ASN A 269 -27.65 15.69 -16.59
N GLY A 270 -27.11 16.32 -15.52
CA GLY A 270 -26.18 17.47 -15.61
C GLY A 270 -26.90 18.83 -15.80
N LYS A 271 -26.09 19.88 -16.08
CA LYS A 271 -26.57 21.28 -16.28
C LYS A 271 -27.39 21.43 -17.57
N GLY A 272 -28.43 22.26 -17.54
CA GLY A 272 -29.20 22.62 -18.72
C GLY A 272 -30.54 23.31 -18.38
N SER A 273 -31.32 23.68 -19.41
CA SER A 273 -32.68 24.19 -19.23
C SER A 273 -33.63 23.10 -18.75
N ARG A 274 -34.69 23.50 -18.08
CA ARG A 274 -35.77 22.61 -17.66
C ARG A 274 -36.95 22.57 -18.68
N ASP A 275 -36.82 23.34 -19.77
CA ASP A 275 -37.86 23.45 -20.77
C ASP A 275 -38.06 22.14 -21.53
N GLY A 276 -39.28 21.70 -21.69
CA GLY A 276 -39.62 20.48 -22.43
C GLY A 276 -39.39 19.16 -21.69
N ILE A 277 -39.10 19.18 -20.37
CA ILE A 277 -38.97 17.97 -19.58
C ILE A 277 -40.39 17.52 -19.13
N GLU A 278 -40.76 16.30 -19.49
CA GLU A 278 -41.98 15.67 -18.98
C GLU A 278 -41.85 15.41 -17.48
N LEU A 279 -42.73 15.99 -16.68
CA LEU A 279 -42.77 15.78 -15.24
C LEU A 279 -43.44 14.43 -14.93
N PRO A 280 -42.89 13.63 -14.02
CA PRO A 280 -43.51 12.36 -13.66
C PRO A 280 -44.86 12.61 -12.96
N THR A 281 -45.86 11.83 -13.33
CA THR A 281 -47.21 11.90 -12.75
C THR A 281 -47.22 11.39 -11.30
N THR A 282 -46.31 10.48 -10.96
CA THR A 282 -46.15 9.92 -9.62
C THR A 282 -44.71 10.15 -9.15
N LEU A 283 -44.56 10.65 -7.91
CA LEU A 283 -43.23 10.78 -7.28
C LEU A 283 -42.70 9.40 -6.90
N PRO A 284 -41.34 9.19 -6.94
CA PRO A 284 -40.75 7.95 -6.50
C PRO A 284 -41.05 7.67 -5.02
N GLU A 285 -41.12 6.38 -4.66
CA GLU A 285 -41.36 5.97 -3.28
C GLU A 285 -40.08 6.06 -2.46
N ARG A 286 -40.24 6.29 -1.15
CA ARG A 286 -39.08 6.22 -0.22
C ARG A 286 -38.59 4.79 -0.08
N TYR A 287 -37.29 4.62 -0.11
CA TYR A 287 -36.66 3.33 0.18
C TYR A 287 -36.94 2.92 1.63
N GLN A 288 -37.58 1.78 1.78
CA GLN A 288 -37.71 1.12 3.09
C GLN A 288 -36.57 0.14 3.24
N GLU A 289 -35.76 0.32 4.28
CA GLU A 289 -34.71 -0.66 4.58
C GLU A 289 -35.36 -2.02 4.82
N PRO A 290 -34.92 -3.09 4.12
CA PRO A 290 -35.33 -4.43 4.50
C PRO A 290 -35.02 -4.62 5.98
N PRO A 291 -35.89 -5.35 6.73
CA PRO A 291 -35.62 -5.62 8.14
C PRO A 291 -34.23 -6.23 8.27
N GLU A 292 -33.40 -5.66 9.15
CA GLU A 292 -32.05 -6.17 9.39
C GLU A 292 -32.16 -7.68 9.70
N GLU A 293 -31.56 -8.50 8.84
CA GLU A 293 -31.36 -9.91 9.19
C GLU A 293 -30.59 -9.92 10.52
N PRO A 294 -31.04 -10.72 11.49
CA PRO A 294 -30.37 -10.77 12.80
C PRO A 294 -28.89 -11.05 12.56
N GLN A 295 -28.07 -10.04 12.76
CA GLN A 295 -26.63 -10.21 12.70
C GLN A 295 -26.30 -11.30 13.70
N LEU A 296 -25.83 -12.44 13.20
CA LEU A 296 -25.17 -13.45 14.02
C LEU A 296 -24.02 -12.75 14.72
N THR A 297 -24.30 -12.22 15.90
CA THR A 297 -23.27 -11.75 16.81
C THR A 297 -22.48 -13.00 17.21
N LEU A 298 -21.45 -13.29 16.44
CA LEU A 298 -20.39 -14.19 16.85
C LEU A 298 -19.76 -13.56 18.08
N ASN A 299 -20.28 -13.90 19.26
CA ASN A 299 -19.69 -13.55 20.55
C ASN A 299 -18.39 -14.32 20.73
N PHE A 300 -17.38 -13.98 19.91
CA PHE A 300 -16.03 -14.55 20.01
C PHE A 300 -15.33 -14.19 21.33
N PHE A 301 -15.85 -13.24 22.09
CA PHE A 301 -15.21 -12.77 23.32
C PHE A 301 -15.90 -13.19 24.63
N SER A 302 -17.00 -13.96 24.58
CA SER A 302 -17.71 -14.32 25.79
C SER A 302 -17.12 -15.52 26.56
N SER A 303 -16.12 -16.19 26.04
CA SER A 303 -15.44 -17.32 26.71
C SER A 303 -13.95 -17.08 27.02
N ALA A 304 -13.41 -15.92 26.72
CA ALA A 304 -12.06 -15.58 27.15
C ALA A 304 -12.11 -15.24 28.65
N LYS A 305 -11.67 -16.17 29.51
CA LYS A 305 -11.34 -15.84 30.89
C LYS A 305 -10.38 -14.63 30.88
N PRO A 306 -10.58 -13.61 31.73
CA PRO A 306 -9.66 -12.50 31.80
C PRO A 306 -8.26 -13.05 32.09
N ILE A 307 -7.30 -12.74 31.22
CA ILE A 307 -5.89 -13.03 31.45
C ILE A 307 -5.48 -12.18 32.64
N VAL A 308 -5.42 -12.78 33.82
CA VAL A 308 -4.86 -12.16 35.01
C VAL A 308 -3.36 -12.06 34.75
N PRO A 309 -2.77 -10.85 34.74
CA PRO A 309 -1.32 -10.72 34.58
C PRO A 309 -0.63 -11.47 35.71
N PRO A 310 0.43 -12.23 35.46
CA PRO A 310 1.17 -12.88 36.55
C PRO A 310 1.73 -11.80 37.48
N GLU A 311 1.45 -11.95 38.76
CA GLU A 311 1.83 -11.06 39.87
C GLU A 311 3.36 -10.89 40.13
N GLN A 312 4.21 -11.15 39.12
CA GLN A 312 5.66 -11.18 39.27
C GLN A 312 6.42 -10.31 38.27
N TRP A 313 5.88 -9.16 37.86
CA TRP A 313 6.68 -8.16 37.18
C TRP A 313 6.96 -6.97 38.08
N THR A 314 7.74 -7.18 39.16
CA THR A 314 8.44 -6.10 39.83
C THR A 314 9.70 -5.81 39.04
N ALA A 315 9.63 -4.82 38.12
CA ALA A 315 10.84 -4.27 37.51
C ALA A 315 11.69 -3.62 38.66
N PRO A 316 13.01 -3.83 38.67
CA PRO A 316 13.87 -3.15 39.62
C PRO A 316 13.80 -1.64 39.38
N VAL A 317 13.31 -0.90 40.36
CA VAL A 317 13.32 0.57 40.37
C VAL A 317 14.78 1.02 40.47
N ALA A 318 15.39 1.36 39.34
CA ALA A 318 16.65 2.11 39.36
C ALA A 318 16.32 3.52 39.86
N LYS A 319 16.90 3.89 40.99
CA LYS A 319 16.90 5.28 41.49
C LYS A 319 17.68 6.12 40.47
N ALA A 320 16.97 6.85 39.63
CA ALA A 320 17.55 7.91 38.82
C ALA A 320 17.48 9.21 39.60
N ASP A 321 18.64 9.80 39.87
CA ASP A 321 18.79 11.17 40.37
C ASP A 321 18.11 12.14 39.40
N ALA A 322 17.28 13.01 39.92
CA ALA A 322 16.55 14.00 39.16
C ALA A 322 17.51 15.07 38.60
N PRO A 323 17.52 15.34 37.29
CA PRO A 323 18.22 16.49 36.74
C PRO A 323 17.44 17.78 37.04
N ALA A 324 18.19 18.83 37.40
CA ALA A 324 17.68 20.16 37.75
C ALA A 324 16.83 20.78 36.65
N ALA A 325 15.78 21.47 37.05
CA ALA A 325 14.87 22.20 36.17
C ALA A 325 15.61 23.25 35.30
N VAL A 326 15.50 23.13 33.99
CA VAL A 326 15.96 24.15 33.04
C VAL A 326 14.81 25.12 32.80
N SER A 327 14.98 26.37 33.25
CA SER A 327 14.04 27.46 33.01
C SER A 327 14.17 27.94 31.57
N TYR A 328 13.10 27.84 30.78
CA TYR A 328 13.01 28.47 29.45
C TYR A 328 12.72 29.99 29.63
N THR A 329 13.71 30.83 29.34
CA THR A 329 13.51 32.27 29.15
C THR A 329 13.08 32.53 27.72
N HIS A 330 11.94 33.17 27.55
CA HIS A 330 11.42 33.70 26.29
C HIS A 330 12.40 34.70 25.65
N LEU A 331 12.89 34.41 24.46
CA LEU A 331 13.48 35.41 23.57
C LEU A 331 12.39 35.99 22.66
N ARG A 332 12.06 37.26 22.88
CA ARG A 332 11.26 38.09 21.98
C ARG A 332 12.05 38.33 20.68
N ALA A 333 11.46 38.08 19.56
CA ALA A 333 11.91 38.52 18.27
C ALA A 333 11.65 40.06 18.16
N HIS A 334 12.67 40.82 17.87
CA HIS A 334 12.55 42.20 17.39
C HIS A 334 12.53 42.18 15.87
N GLU A 335 11.49 42.80 15.31
CA GLU A 335 11.38 43.24 13.93
C GLU A 335 12.38 44.32 13.64
N THR A 336 13.08 44.23 12.56
CA THR A 336 13.38 45.30 11.58
C THR A 336 13.60 44.70 10.21
#